data_c00d899187e56a734fa6a653611877b0
#
_entry.id   c00d899187e56a734fa6a653611877b0
#
_cell.length_a   1.000
_cell.length_b   1.000
_cell.length_c   1.000
_cell.angle_alpha   90.00
_cell.angle_beta   90.00
_cell.angle_gamma   90.00
#
_symmetry.space_group_name_H-M   'P 1'
#
loop_
_entity.id
_entity.type
_entity.pdbx_description
1 polymer ?
#
loop_
_entity_poly.entity_id
_entity_poly.type
_entity_poly.pdbx_seq_one_letter_code
_entity_poly.pdbx_strand_id
1 'polypeptide(L)'
;MDATIVREAGLEDVSGVVSGYEWLFAPPGSRPADWDPDRAAGAVRRALASDTAVVLVAVLDGEVVGLCTAYDDIESVRFGRRVWVEDLAVHPRRRSLGIGKQLLDEAKRWARGRGATHLELDSAQTRADAHRFYERERPASRSICFGYKLSGS
;
A
#
# COMPACT_ATOMS: atom_id res chain seq x y z
N MET A 1 -8.35 -24.11 9.82
CA MET A 1 -7.61 -22.84 9.78
C MET A 1 -7.87 -22.15 8.47
N ASP A 2 -8.41 -20.98 8.54
CA ASP A 2 -8.73 -20.26 7.33
C ASP A 2 -7.48 -19.57 6.77
N ALA A 3 -7.29 -19.74 5.46
CA ALA A 3 -6.16 -19.12 4.78
C ALA A 3 -6.49 -17.64 4.51
N THR A 4 -5.47 -16.81 4.59
CA THR A 4 -5.58 -15.41 4.15
C THR A 4 -5.70 -15.38 2.63
N ILE A 5 -6.67 -14.63 2.13
CA ILE A 5 -6.89 -14.43 0.71
C ILE A 5 -6.46 -13.00 0.36
N VAL A 6 -5.55 -12.86 -0.60
CA VAL A 6 -5.16 -11.55 -1.16
C VAL A 6 -5.84 -11.40 -2.51
N ARG A 7 -6.58 -10.32 -2.69
CA ARG A 7 -7.33 -10.04 -3.93
C ARG A 7 -7.50 -8.54 -4.12
N GLU A 8 -7.96 -8.15 -5.28
CA GLU A 8 -8.41 -6.78 -5.50
C GLU A 8 -9.64 -6.49 -4.64
N ALA A 9 -9.69 -5.30 -4.09
CA ALA A 9 -10.81 -4.84 -3.28
C ALA A 9 -12.04 -4.58 -4.16
N GLY A 10 -13.21 -4.82 -3.58
CA GLY A 10 -14.48 -4.39 -4.14
C GLY A 10 -15.08 -3.26 -3.32
N LEU A 11 -16.25 -2.76 -3.75
CA LEU A 11 -16.93 -1.68 -3.02
C LEU A 11 -17.27 -2.07 -1.58
N GLU A 12 -17.51 -3.34 -1.34
CA GLU A 12 -17.80 -3.87 -0.01
C GLU A 12 -16.61 -3.77 0.95
N ASP A 13 -15.39 -3.61 0.41
CA ASP A 13 -14.18 -3.53 1.22
C ASP A 13 -13.80 -2.10 1.63
N VAL A 14 -14.47 -1.08 1.08
CA VAL A 14 -14.08 0.32 1.26
C VAL A 14 -13.96 0.70 2.73
N SER A 15 -14.94 0.36 3.57
CA SER A 15 -14.89 0.70 4.98
C SER A 15 -13.76 -0.02 5.71
N GLY A 16 -13.51 -1.29 5.37
CA GLY A 16 -12.39 -2.05 5.95
C GLY A 16 -11.03 -1.48 5.56
N VAL A 17 -10.87 -1.03 4.31
CA VAL A 17 -9.65 -0.38 3.85
C VAL A 17 -9.43 0.93 4.60
N VAL A 18 -10.45 1.79 4.69
CA VAL A 18 -10.34 3.08 5.39
C VAL A 18 -9.99 2.86 6.86
N SER A 19 -10.65 1.91 7.52
CA SER A 19 -10.34 1.56 8.92
C SER A 19 -8.89 1.08 9.07
N GLY A 20 -8.37 0.38 8.09
CA GLY A 20 -7.01 -0.15 8.10
C GLY A 20 -5.93 0.93 8.09
N TYR A 21 -6.24 2.15 7.67
CA TYR A 21 -5.28 3.25 7.74
C TYR A 21 -4.88 3.59 9.18
N GLU A 22 -5.72 3.26 10.17
CA GLU A 22 -5.34 3.42 11.58
C GLU A 22 -4.09 2.61 11.93
N TRP A 23 -3.83 1.50 11.23
CA TRP A 23 -2.62 0.71 11.44
C TRP A 23 -1.34 1.46 11.02
N LEU A 24 -1.46 2.36 10.03
CA LEU A 24 -0.36 3.24 9.62
C LEU A 24 -0.18 4.42 10.56
N PHE A 25 -1.26 4.89 11.17
CA PHE A 25 -1.24 6.07 12.03
C PHE A 25 -0.71 5.76 13.44
N ALA A 26 -0.77 4.50 13.86
CA ALA A 26 -0.21 4.09 15.13
C ALA A 26 1.32 4.30 15.14
N PRO A 27 1.94 4.62 16.31
CA PRO A 27 3.38 4.83 16.36
C PRO A 27 4.17 3.65 15.77
N PRO A 28 5.24 3.90 14.99
CA PRO A 28 5.94 5.17 14.77
C PRO A 28 5.31 6.09 13.71
N GLY A 29 4.11 5.77 13.22
CA GLY A 29 3.38 6.64 12.31
C GLY A 29 2.67 7.78 13.04
N SER A 30 1.90 8.55 12.30
CA SER A 30 1.05 9.60 12.84
C SER A 30 -0.15 9.82 11.94
N ARG A 31 -1.27 10.22 12.55
CA ARG A 31 -2.46 10.57 11.79
C ARG A 31 -2.30 11.99 11.24
N PRO A 32 -2.52 12.21 9.94
CA PRO A 32 -2.56 13.56 9.41
C PRO A 32 -3.62 14.41 10.13
N ALA A 33 -3.30 15.68 10.40
CA ALA A 33 -4.20 16.58 11.13
C ALA A 33 -5.54 16.78 10.41
N ASP A 34 -5.52 16.68 9.08
CA ASP A 34 -6.70 16.85 8.22
C ASP A 34 -7.32 15.51 7.78
N TRP A 35 -7.00 14.42 8.48
CA TRP A 35 -7.57 13.11 8.16
C TRP A 35 -9.09 13.15 8.26
N ASP A 36 -9.73 12.70 7.19
CA ASP A 36 -11.18 12.62 7.06
C ASP A 36 -11.55 11.27 6.46
N PRO A 37 -12.19 10.37 7.22
CA PRO A 37 -12.56 9.04 6.73
C PRO A 37 -13.49 9.08 5.51
N ASP A 38 -14.38 10.06 5.41
CA ASP A 38 -15.29 10.17 4.27
C ASP A 38 -14.53 10.56 3.00
N ARG A 39 -13.59 11.49 3.12
CA ARG A 39 -12.71 11.85 2.00
C ARG A 39 -11.84 10.65 1.60
N ALA A 40 -11.33 9.92 2.58
CA ALA A 40 -10.53 8.71 2.32
C ALA A 40 -11.37 7.66 1.59
N ALA A 41 -12.61 7.43 2.01
CA ALA A 41 -13.51 6.48 1.34
C ALA A 41 -13.76 6.90 -0.11
N GLY A 42 -13.94 8.19 -0.38
CA GLY A 42 -14.06 8.72 -1.73
C GLY A 42 -12.82 8.44 -2.57
N ALA A 43 -11.62 8.62 -1.99
CA ALA A 43 -10.37 8.33 -2.67
C ALA A 43 -10.23 6.84 -3.00
N VAL A 44 -10.60 5.96 -2.07
CA VAL A 44 -10.60 4.51 -2.32
C VAL A 44 -11.53 4.16 -3.47
N ARG A 45 -12.76 4.72 -3.48
CA ARG A 45 -13.72 4.46 -4.56
C ARG A 45 -13.18 4.92 -5.91
N ARG A 46 -12.53 6.08 -5.97
CA ARG A 46 -11.91 6.55 -7.22
C ARG A 46 -10.78 5.63 -7.68
N ALA A 47 -9.98 5.12 -6.75
CA ALA A 47 -8.94 4.14 -7.10
C ALA A 47 -9.55 2.85 -7.65
N LEU A 48 -10.64 2.36 -7.04
CA LEU A 48 -11.33 1.15 -7.53
C LEU A 48 -11.91 1.34 -8.93
N ALA A 49 -12.29 2.55 -9.28
CA ALA A 49 -12.86 2.86 -10.60
C ALA A 49 -11.78 3.19 -11.64
N SER A 50 -10.53 3.30 -11.25
CA SER A 50 -9.43 3.72 -12.12
C SER A 50 -8.74 2.52 -12.77
N ASP A 51 -8.40 2.61 -14.05
CA ASP A 51 -7.59 1.59 -14.73
C ASP A 51 -6.11 1.71 -14.40
N THR A 52 -5.67 2.80 -13.76
CA THR A 52 -4.26 3.04 -13.45
C THR A 52 -3.94 2.91 -11.97
N ALA A 53 -4.87 2.36 -11.20
CA ALA A 53 -4.69 2.13 -9.77
C ALA A 53 -5.22 0.75 -9.40
N VAL A 54 -4.71 0.22 -8.31
CA VAL A 54 -5.24 -1.00 -7.69
C VAL A 54 -5.27 -0.83 -6.17
N VAL A 55 -6.33 -1.32 -5.58
CA VAL A 55 -6.43 -1.49 -4.12
C VAL A 55 -6.49 -2.99 -3.87
N LEU A 56 -5.52 -3.50 -3.16
CA LEU A 56 -5.45 -4.90 -2.78
C LEU A 56 -5.81 -5.04 -1.31
N VAL A 57 -6.53 -6.10 -0.99
CA VAL A 57 -6.87 -6.43 0.40
C VAL A 57 -6.43 -7.85 0.71
N ALA A 58 -6.00 -8.06 1.94
CA ALA A 58 -5.84 -9.36 2.53
C ALA A 58 -7.04 -9.59 3.45
N VAL A 59 -7.76 -10.67 3.22
CA VAL A 59 -8.99 -11.00 3.96
C VAL A 59 -8.76 -12.30 4.72
N LEU A 60 -9.09 -12.28 6.00
CA LEU A 60 -9.03 -13.45 6.88
C LEU A 60 -10.32 -13.47 7.71
N ASP A 61 -11.00 -14.61 7.69
CA ASP A 61 -12.29 -14.78 8.40
C ASP A 61 -13.30 -13.70 8.06
N GLY A 62 -13.34 -13.27 6.79
CA GLY A 62 -14.29 -12.27 6.31
C GLY A 62 -13.90 -10.83 6.65
N GLU A 63 -12.78 -10.60 7.31
CA GLU A 63 -12.32 -9.26 7.69
C GLU A 63 -11.09 -8.84 6.90
N VAL A 64 -11.01 -7.55 6.58
CA VAL A 64 -9.82 -6.97 5.98
C VAL A 64 -8.73 -6.89 7.05
N VAL A 65 -7.64 -7.60 6.84
CA VAL A 65 -6.50 -7.65 7.76
C VAL A 65 -5.21 -7.08 7.15
N GLY A 66 -5.27 -6.66 5.90
CA GLY A 66 -4.16 -5.99 5.24
C GLY A 66 -4.64 -5.24 4.02
N LEU A 67 -3.89 -4.23 3.63
CA LEU A 67 -4.18 -3.42 2.45
C LEU A 67 -2.90 -3.02 1.73
N CYS A 68 -3.03 -2.80 0.43
CA CYS A 68 -1.96 -2.23 -0.38
C CYS A 68 -2.59 -1.40 -1.49
N THR A 69 -2.15 -0.17 -1.63
CA THR A 69 -2.56 0.68 -2.75
C THR A 69 -1.37 0.89 -3.67
N ALA A 70 -1.60 0.76 -4.97
CA ALA A 70 -0.55 0.93 -5.96
C ALA A 70 -1.09 1.66 -7.18
N TYR A 71 -0.20 2.40 -7.83
CA TYR A 71 -0.53 3.24 -8.96
C TYR A 71 0.46 3.01 -10.09
N ASP A 72 -0.05 2.93 -11.30
CA ASP A 72 0.73 2.99 -12.53
C ASP A 72 1.15 4.45 -12.67
N ASP A 73 2.32 4.77 -12.11
CA ASP A 73 2.72 6.13 -11.77
C ASP A 73 3.14 6.94 -12.99
N ILE A 74 4.30 6.64 -13.52
CA ILE A 74 4.83 7.41 -14.66
C ILE A 74 5.59 6.51 -15.63
N GLU A 75 5.72 6.97 -16.87
CA GLU A 75 6.76 6.48 -17.77
C GLU A 75 8.05 7.22 -17.46
N SER A 76 8.94 6.56 -16.76
CA SER A 76 10.23 7.15 -16.43
C SER A 76 11.10 7.23 -17.65
N VAL A 77 11.65 8.41 -17.92
CA VAL A 77 12.59 8.60 -19.05
C VAL A 77 13.82 7.72 -18.87
N ARG A 78 14.26 7.51 -17.63
CA ARG A 78 15.45 6.71 -17.35
C ARG A 78 15.19 5.21 -17.29
N PHE A 79 14.07 4.79 -16.72
CA PHE A 79 13.87 3.40 -16.33
C PHE A 79 12.69 2.72 -16.99
N GLY A 80 11.89 3.44 -17.77
CA GLY A 80 10.68 2.91 -18.36
C GLY A 80 9.48 3.03 -17.42
N ARG A 81 8.52 2.11 -17.53
CA ARG A 81 7.26 2.21 -16.80
C ARG A 81 7.41 1.79 -15.35
N ARG A 82 6.89 2.60 -14.46
CA ARG A 82 7.04 2.41 -13.01
C ARG A 82 5.69 2.36 -12.33
N VAL A 83 5.55 1.41 -11.39
CA VAL A 83 4.43 1.36 -10.45
C VAL A 83 4.90 1.86 -9.10
N TRP A 84 4.07 2.67 -8.45
CA TRP A 84 4.31 3.20 -7.12
C TRP A 84 3.35 2.55 -6.13
N VAL A 85 3.90 1.95 -5.07
CA VAL A 85 3.11 1.49 -3.92
C VAL A 85 3.03 2.65 -2.95
N GLU A 86 1.80 3.16 -2.74
CA GLU A 86 1.58 4.28 -1.84
C GLU A 86 1.49 3.82 -0.39
N ASP A 87 0.66 2.83 -0.13
CA ASP A 87 0.44 2.33 1.22
C ASP A 87 0.50 0.81 1.25
N LEU A 88 1.07 0.28 2.31
CA LEU A 88 1.09 -1.15 2.61
C LEU A 88 0.97 -1.29 4.12
N ALA A 89 -0.10 -1.90 4.58
CA ALA A 89 -0.37 -2.02 6.01
C ALA A 89 -0.96 -3.39 6.33
N VAL A 90 -0.61 -3.92 7.49
CA VAL A 90 -1.14 -5.18 8.01
C VAL A 90 -1.62 -4.94 9.44
N HIS A 91 -2.76 -5.52 9.76
CA HIS A 91 -3.33 -5.46 11.09
C HIS A 91 -2.28 -5.87 12.13
N PRO A 92 -2.10 -5.10 13.23
CA PRO A 92 -1.02 -5.36 14.18
C PRO A 92 -1.00 -6.77 14.76
N ARG A 93 -2.18 -7.37 14.95
CA ARG A 93 -2.30 -8.73 15.48
C ARG A 93 -2.08 -9.83 14.43
N ARG A 94 -1.92 -9.44 13.17
CA ARG A 94 -1.74 -10.36 12.05
C ARG A 94 -0.37 -10.21 11.39
N ARG A 95 0.52 -9.46 11.98
CA ARG A 95 1.89 -9.30 11.49
C ARG A 95 2.67 -10.58 11.69
N SER A 96 3.75 -10.74 10.92
CA SER A 96 4.62 -11.91 10.93
C SER A 96 3.95 -13.21 10.46
N LEU A 97 2.83 -13.10 9.76
CA LEU A 97 2.14 -14.25 9.13
C LEU A 97 2.34 -14.29 7.61
N GLY A 98 3.22 -13.44 7.07
CA GLY A 98 3.49 -13.40 5.64
C GLY A 98 2.47 -12.59 4.82
N ILE A 99 1.53 -11.89 5.47
CA ILE A 99 0.49 -11.12 4.77
C ILE A 99 1.09 -9.96 3.97
N GLY A 100 2.04 -9.24 4.57
CA GLY A 100 2.72 -8.15 3.87
C GLY A 100 3.45 -8.62 2.62
N LYS A 101 4.11 -9.77 2.70
CA LYS A 101 4.76 -10.38 1.55
C LYS A 101 3.76 -10.76 0.46
N GLN A 102 2.63 -11.34 0.82
CA GLN A 102 1.59 -11.71 -0.14
C GLN A 102 1.04 -10.47 -0.84
N LEU A 103 0.81 -9.38 -0.10
CA LEU A 103 0.34 -8.13 -0.67
C LEU A 103 1.37 -7.52 -1.62
N LEU A 104 2.63 -7.49 -1.21
CA LEU A 104 3.70 -6.95 -2.06
C LEU A 104 3.89 -7.79 -3.32
N ASP A 105 3.84 -9.12 -3.19
CA ASP A 105 3.95 -10.02 -4.33
C ASP A 105 2.79 -9.82 -5.31
N GLU A 106 1.59 -9.61 -4.82
CA GLU A 106 0.43 -9.34 -5.67
C GLU A 106 0.55 -7.97 -6.37
N ALA A 107 1.07 -6.96 -5.68
CA ALA A 107 1.35 -5.66 -6.29
C ALA A 107 2.38 -5.79 -7.41
N LYS A 108 3.43 -6.60 -7.19
CA LYS A 108 4.42 -6.88 -8.24
C LYS A 108 3.79 -7.59 -9.44
N ARG A 109 2.90 -8.54 -9.19
CA ARG A 109 2.18 -9.25 -10.26
C ARG A 109 1.31 -8.27 -11.08
N TRP A 110 0.56 -7.43 -10.39
CA TRP A 110 -0.24 -6.40 -11.05
C TRP A 110 0.63 -5.47 -11.88
N ALA A 111 1.76 -5.03 -11.34
CA ALA A 111 2.71 -4.16 -12.04
C ALA A 111 3.23 -4.81 -13.32
N ARG A 112 3.63 -6.08 -13.25
CA ARG A 112 4.10 -6.83 -14.43
C ARG A 112 3.01 -6.94 -15.48
N GLY A 113 1.77 -7.18 -15.09
CA GLY A 113 0.62 -7.23 -15.99
C GLY A 113 0.35 -5.89 -16.68
N ARG A 114 0.79 -4.79 -16.09
CA ARG A 114 0.70 -3.45 -16.67
C ARG A 114 1.88 -3.11 -17.57
N GLY A 115 2.87 -4.00 -17.69
CA GLY A 115 4.09 -3.73 -18.44
C GLY A 115 5.11 -2.89 -17.70
N ALA A 116 4.97 -2.77 -16.37
CA ALA A 116 5.93 -2.04 -15.57
C ALA A 116 7.24 -2.81 -15.44
N THR A 117 8.34 -2.07 -15.47
CA THR A 117 9.69 -2.62 -15.27
C THR A 117 10.21 -2.37 -13.87
N HIS A 118 9.57 -1.47 -13.14
CA HIS A 118 9.98 -1.08 -11.78
C HIS A 118 8.77 -0.96 -10.88
N LEU A 119 8.94 -1.35 -9.63
CA LEU A 119 7.99 -1.07 -8.54
C LEU A 119 8.80 -0.41 -7.44
N GLU A 120 8.33 0.74 -6.98
CA GLU A 120 9.00 1.52 -5.95
C GLU A 120 8.02 1.91 -4.86
N LEU A 121 8.56 2.16 -3.68
CA LEU A 121 7.84 2.70 -2.52
C LEU A 121 8.82 3.49 -1.67
N ASP A 122 8.29 4.32 -0.78
CA ASP A 122 9.12 4.89 0.27
C ASP A 122 8.63 4.42 1.65
N SER A 123 9.46 4.63 2.66
CA SER A 123 9.14 4.31 4.04
C SER A 123 9.85 5.30 4.94
N ALA A 124 9.11 5.86 5.89
CA ALA A 124 9.70 6.83 6.82
C ALA A 124 10.88 6.22 7.58
N GLN A 125 11.90 7.02 7.83
CA GLN A 125 13.14 6.55 8.47
C GLN A 125 12.90 5.90 9.84
N THR A 126 11.84 6.30 10.54
CA THR A 126 11.49 5.79 11.86
C THR A 126 10.80 4.42 11.84
N ARG A 127 10.45 3.90 10.66
CA ARG A 127 9.73 2.62 10.52
C ARG A 127 10.69 1.45 10.38
N ALA A 128 11.42 1.15 11.47
CA ALA A 128 12.46 0.11 11.46
C ALA A 128 11.94 -1.28 11.10
N ASP A 129 10.74 -1.64 11.58
CA ASP A 129 10.14 -2.95 11.27
C ASP A 129 9.81 -3.09 9.79
N ALA A 130 9.27 -2.02 9.18
CA ALA A 130 8.99 -1.99 7.76
C ALA A 130 10.28 -2.13 6.95
N HIS A 131 11.34 -1.44 7.36
CA HIS A 131 12.64 -1.53 6.69
C HIS A 131 13.18 -2.96 6.72
N ARG A 132 13.10 -3.65 7.86
CA ARG A 132 13.51 -5.05 7.95
C ARG A 132 12.70 -5.93 6.99
N PHE A 133 11.40 -5.69 6.88
CA PHE A 133 10.54 -6.39 5.94
C PHE A 133 11.00 -6.16 4.50
N TYR A 134 11.18 -4.89 4.08
CA TYR A 134 11.58 -4.59 2.71
C TYR A 134 12.97 -5.14 2.40
N GLU A 135 13.91 -5.11 3.35
CA GLU A 135 15.23 -5.70 3.16
C GLU A 135 15.17 -7.21 2.92
N ARG A 136 14.30 -7.92 3.63
CA ARG A 136 14.10 -9.37 3.40
C ARG A 136 13.56 -9.65 2.00
N GLU A 137 12.81 -8.71 1.42
CA GLU A 137 12.27 -8.84 0.08
C GLU A 137 13.26 -8.42 -1.01
N ARG A 138 14.51 -8.12 -0.66
CA ARG A 138 15.65 -7.91 -1.55
C ARG A 138 15.45 -6.81 -2.56
N PRO A 139 15.37 -5.53 -2.12
CA PRO A 139 15.25 -4.43 -3.07
C PRO A 139 16.50 -4.32 -3.95
N ALA A 140 16.29 -3.98 -5.23
CA ALA A 140 17.40 -3.77 -6.17
C ALA A 140 18.16 -2.49 -5.87
N SER A 141 17.51 -1.52 -5.24
CA SER A 141 18.13 -0.23 -4.92
C SER A 141 17.43 0.42 -3.74
N ARG A 142 18.08 1.41 -3.16
CA ARG A 142 17.49 2.26 -2.13
C ARG A 142 17.72 3.71 -2.54
N SER A 143 16.79 4.56 -2.13
CA SER A 143 16.90 6.01 -2.35
C SER A 143 16.31 6.73 -1.15
N ILE A 144 16.55 8.02 -1.08
CA ILE A 144 15.94 8.89 -0.07
C ILE A 144 14.87 9.71 -0.76
N CYS A 145 13.67 9.74 -0.18
CA CYS A 145 12.56 10.54 -0.67
C CYS A 145 12.52 11.87 0.08
N PHE A 146 12.43 12.98 -0.65
CA PHE A 146 12.27 14.31 -0.09
C PHE A 146 10.89 14.81 -0.48
N GLY A 147 10.03 15.04 0.51
CA GLY A 147 8.67 15.52 0.28
C GLY A 147 8.52 16.99 0.61
N TYR A 148 7.76 17.72 -0.20
CA TYR A 148 7.49 19.13 0.00
C TYR A 148 5.97 19.34 0.05
N LYS A 149 5.49 19.93 1.13
CA LYS A 149 4.08 20.27 1.25
C LYS A 149 3.80 21.55 0.45
N LEU A 150 2.86 21.49 -0.47
CA LEU A 150 2.59 22.59 -1.39
C LEU A 150 1.38 23.45 -0.96
N SER A 151 0.61 23.00 0.03
CA SER A 151 -0.57 23.71 0.54
C SER A 151 -0.50 23.79 2.06
N GLY A 152 -1.00 24.90 2.58
CA GLY A 152 -0.97 25.17 4.01
C GLY A 152 0.40 25.63 4.48
N SER A 153 0.48 26.06 5.70
CA SER A 153 1.71 26.48 6.38
C SER A 153 2.18 25.41 7.36
#